data_6030757c8bc7ac1a03c9eecf5616fea0
#
_entry.id   6030757c8bc7ac1a03c9eecf5616fea0
#
_cell.length_a   1.000
_cell.length_b   1.000
_cell.length_c   1.000
_cell.angle_alpha   90.00
_cell.angle_beta   90.00
_cell.angle_gamma   90.00
#
_symmetry.space_group_name_H-M   'P 1'
#
loop_
_entity.id
_entity.type
_entity.pdbx_description
1 polymer ?
#
loop_
_entity_poly.entity_id
_entity_poly.type
_entity_poly.pdbx_seq_one_letter_code
_entity_poly.pdbx_strand_id
1 'polypeptide(L)'
;MFTAATVFSALELGFIYALVAMALFLSFRILNIADMSTDGTFTLGCAVSATAAVAGHPVLGLFLAIAAGAASGFVTATLQTRLGVPSILAGIITNTGLYTVNLAVMGFSSNVPMLKTQTIFTMAQALLGDVFPYKLLVAAVITVVVCLLLILFLGTRMGLSIRATGDNPDMVRASSINTAFTITIGLCISNAMTSLSGAVLAQYQKSADINLGTGMVVIGLASLIIGETLFGRGGMWAKAAAAVAGSVIYRFIIALALRANVPSECLKLISAVIVALAIAAPTIRSRAAFRRRSQAEKEGARRA
;
A
#
# COMPACT_ATOMS: atom_id res chain seq x y z
N MET A 1 26.25 -5.52 -14.01
CA MET A 1 25.58 -6.83 -13.78
C MET A 1 24.73 -6.74 -12.53
N PHE A 2 23.49 -7.24 -12.54
CA PHE A 2 22.66 -7.36 -11.32
C PHE A 2 23.31 -8.41 -10.42
N THR A 3 23.67 -8.03 -9.20
CA THR A 3 24.07 -9.00 -8.19
C THR A 3 22.80 -9.72 -7.70
N ALA A 4 22.83 -11.04 -7.55
CA ALA A 4 21.67 -11.80 -7.06
C ALA A 4 21.10 -11.19 -5.77
N ALA A 5 21.94 -10.69 -4.88
CA ALA A 5 21.53 -10.00 -3.65
C ALA A 5 20.65 -8.77 -3.91
N THR A 6 20.92 -7.95 -4.93
CA THR A 6 20.10 -6.77 -5.27
C THR A 6 18.72 -7.20 -5.77
N VAL A 7 18.64 -8.29 -6.55
CA VAL A 7 17.37 -8.83 -7.04
C VAL A 7 16.53 -9.35 -5.88
N PHE A 8 17.13 -10.12 -4.97
CA PHE A 8 16.42 -10.61 -3.78
C PHE A 8 15.91 -9.48 -2.89
N SER A 9 16.75 -8.48 -2.59
CA SER A 9 16.32 -7.33 -1.78
C SER A 9 15.20 -6.53 -2.45
N ALA A 10 15.23 -6.35 -3.77
CA ALA A 10 14.15 -5.68 -4.50
C ALA A 10 12.85 -6.47 -4.46
N LEU A 11 12.89 -7.81 -4.54
CA LEU A 11 11.73 -8.69 -4.40
C LEU A 11 11.16 -8.65 -2.97
N GLU A 12 12.03 -8.77 -1.96
CA GLU A 12 11.65 -8.74 -0.53
C GLU A 12 10.89 -7.45 -0.20
N LEU A 13 11.47 -6.30 -0.54
CA LEU A 13 10.82 -5.02 -0.37
C LEU A 13 9.58 -4.87 -1.27
N GLY A 14 9.61 -5.40 -2.49
CA GLY A 14 8.48 -5.41 -3.40
C GLY A 14 7.25 -6.09 -2.81
N PHE A 15 7.43 -7.25 -2.16
CA PHE A 15 6.35 -7.95 -1.47
C PHE A 15 5.86 -7.20 -0.22
N ILE A 16 6.76 -6.63 0.59
CA ILE A 16 6.37 -5.85 1.78
C ILE A 16 5.51 -4.65 1.39
N TYR A 17 5.94 -3.87 0.38
CA TYR A 17 5.17 -2.70 -0.08
C TYR A 17 3.94 -3.07 -0.93
N ALA A 18 3.83 -4.29 -1.42
CA ALA A 18 2.62 -4.77 -2.07
C ALA A 18 1.40 -4.73 -1.14
N LEU A 19 1.60 -4.87 0.17
CA LEU A 19 0.54 -4.72 1.17
C LEU A 19 -0.05 -3.29 1.16
N VAL A 20 0.80 -2.25 1.03
CA VAL A 20 0.35 -0.85 0.87
C VAL A 20 -0.37 -0.67 -0.46
N ALA A 21 0.17 -1.23 -1.55
CA ALA A 21 -0.47 -1.14 -2.86
C ALA A 21 -1.87 -1.78 -2.85
N MET A 22 -2.04 -2.93 -2.17
CA MET A 22 -3.34 -3.58 -1.98
C MET A 22 -4.28 -2.79 -1.06
N ALA A 23 -3.74 -2.15 -0.02
CA ALA A 23 -4.50 -1.26 0.85
C ALA A 23 -5.09 -0.08 0.05
N LEU A 24 -4.25 0.57 -0.76
CA LEU A 24 -4.68 1.66 -1.63
C LEU A 24 -5.57 1.18 -2.79
N PHE A 25 -5.39 -0.05 -3.27
CA PHE A 25 -6.34 -0.65 -4.19
C PHE A 25 -7.75 -0.71 -3.59
N LEU A 26 -7.87 -1.08 -2.32
CA LEU A 26 -9.16 -1.11 -1.62
C LEU A 26 -9.73 0.30 -1.39
N SER A 27 -8.94 1.24 -0.84
CA SER A 27 -9.44 2.59 -0.51
C SER A 27 -9.62 3.45 -1.75
N PHE A 28 -8.60 3.55 -2.60
CA PHE A 28 -8.59 4.47 -3.73
C PHE A 28 -9.33 3.93 -4.96
N ARG A 29 -9.17 2.62 -5.27
CA ARG A 29 -9.73 2.05 -6.51
C ARG A 29 -11.11 1.44 -6.32
N ILE A 30 -11.36 0.80 -5.18
CA ILE A 30 -12.65 0.13 -4.91
C ILE A 30 -13.63 1.09 -4.24
N LEU A 31 -13.24 1.75 -3.15
CA LEU A 31 -14.09 2.71 -2.44
C LEU A 31 -14.13 4.10 -3.08
N ASN A 32 -13.20 4.40 -3.99
CA ASN A 32 -13.02 5.72 -4.58
C ASN A 32 -12.81 6.83 -3.52
N ILE A 33 -12.10 6.50 -2.44
CA ILE A 33 -11.77 7.38 -1.32
C ILE A 33 -10.27 7.60 -1.28
N ALA A 34 -9.84 8.87 -1.36
CA ALA A 34 -8.44 9.26 -1.18
C ALA A 34 -8.12 9.31 0.31
N ASP A 35 -7.53 8.22 0.84
CA ASP A 35 -7.13 8.12 2.24
C ASP A 35 -5.68 8.62 2.42
N MET A 36 -5.55 9.80 3.03
CA MET A 36 -4.25 10.41 3.34
C MET A 36 -3.73 10.04 4.74
N SER A 37 -4.44 9.18 5.48
CA SER A 37 -3.96 8.66 6.77
C SER A 37 -2.93 7.54 6.63
N THR A 38 -2.76 7.00 5.43
CA THR A 38 -1.87 5.87 5.09
C THR A 38 -0.44 6.06 5.61
N ASP A 39 0.15 7.26 5.46
CA ASP A 39 1.51 7.56 5.90
C ASP A 39 1.67 7.39 7.41
N GLY A 40 0.76 7.98 8.20
CA GLY A 40 0.75 7.87 9.66
C GLY A 40 0.43 6.45 10.13
N THR A 41 -0.49 5.77 9.47
CA THR A 41 -0.88 4.40 9.81
C THR A 41 0.24 3.40 9.50
N PHE A 42 1.00 3.62 8.43
CA PHE A 42 2.19 2.83 8.14
C PHE A 42 3.22 2.95 9.26
N THR A 43 3.51 4.18 9.69
CA THR A 43 4.42 4.47 10.82
C THR A 43 3.88 3.88 12.12
N LEU A 44 2.55 3.91 12.36
CA LEU A 44 1.92 3.27 13.50
C LEU A 44 2.22 1.77 13.54
N GLY A 45 2.10 1.09 12.40
CA GLY A 45 2.46 -0.31 12.26
C GLY A 45 3.94 -0.58 12.59
N CYS A 46 4.84 0.28 12.10
CA CYS A 46 6.27 0.21 12.43
C CYS A 46 6.49 0.36 13.94
N ALA A 47 5.90 1.37 14.56
CA ALA A 47 6.05 1.68 15.97
C ALA A 47 5.55 0.55 16.89
N VAL A 48 4.31 0.08 16.65
CA VAL A 48 3.68 -1.00 17.45
C VAL A 48 4.45 -2.30 17.31
N SER A 49 4.84 -2.65 16.08
CA SER A 49 5.59 -3.89 15.84
C SER A 49 6.99 -3.84 16.46
N ALA A 50 7.67 -2.69 16.39
CA ALA A 50 9.00 -2.52 16.97
C ALA A 50 8.97 -2.62 18.49
N THR A 51 8.05 -1.93 19.14
CA THR A 51 7.92 -1.98 20.62
C THR A 51 7.55 -3.37 21.11
N ALA A 52 6.64 -4.08 20.43
CA ALA A 52 6.29 -5.45 20.75
C ALA A 52 7.46 -6.43 20.53
N ALA A 53 8.25 -6.23 19.47
CA ALA A 53 9.44 -7.05 19.22
C ALA A 53 10.52 -6.82 20.29
N VAL A 54 10.73 -5.57 20.71
CA VAL A 54 11.65 -5.23 21.83
C VAL A 54 11.17 -5.88 23.13
N ALA A 55 9.87 -5.99 23.35
CA ALA A 55 9.27 -6.71 24.49
C ALA A 55 9.36 -8.24 24.38
N GLY A 56 9.96 -8.79 23.30
CA GLY A 56 10.14 -10.23 23.10
C GLY A 56 9.00 -10.95 22.38
N HIS A 57 8.01 -10.22 21.88
CA HIS A 57 6.81 -10.79 21.23
C HIS A 57 6.65 -10.32 19.76
N PRO A 58 7.55 -10.70 18.82
CA PRO A 58 7.55 -10.19 17.46
C PRO A 58 6.29 -10.58 16.66
N VAL A 59 5.75 -11.78 16.85
CA VAL A 59 4.53 -12.24 16.16
C VAL A 59 3.30 -11.49 16.66
N LEU A 60 3.20 -11.31 17.99
CA LEU A 60 2.10 -10.54 18.60
C LEU A 60 2.12 -9.10 18.12
N GLY A 61 3.32 -8.54 17.87
CA GLY A 61 3.48 -7.21 17.28
C GLY A 61 2.80 -7.03 15.93
N LEU A 62 2.73 -8.08 15.07
CA LEU A 62 2.01 -8.01 13.80
C LEU A 62 0.48 -7.93 14.01
N PHE A 63 -0.06 -8.74 14.92
CA PHE A 63 -1.50 -8.70 15.22
C PHE A 63 -1.92 -7.39 15.87
N LEU A 64 -1.10 -6.86 16.79
CA LEU A 64 -1.34 -5.55 17.39
C LEU A 64 -1.26 -4.43 16.36
N ALA A 65 -0.34 -4.50 15.40
CA ALA A 65 -0.25 -3.54 14.32
C ALA A 65 -1.50 -3.56 13.43
N ILE A 66 -2.03 -4.75 13.08
CA ILE A 66 -3.29 -4.89 12.34
C ILE A 66 -4.44 -4.22 13.10
N ALA A 67 -4.56 -4.49 14.41
CA ALA A 67 -5.60 -3.90 15.25
C ALA A 67 -5.46 -2.37 15.37
N ALA A 68 -4.25 -1.87 15.56
CA ALA A 68 -3.96 -0.44 15.61
C ALA A 68 -4.26 0.25 14.28
N GLY A 69 -3.89 -0.36 13.15
CA GLY A 69 -4.24 0.12 11.82
C GLY A 69 -5.75 0.15 11.58
N ALA A 70 -6.48 -0.89 11.97
CA ALA A 70 -7.94 -0.90 11.89
C ALA A 70 -8.57 0.21 12.75
N ALA A 71 -8.05 0.46 13.96
CA ALA A 71 -8.49 1.55 14.82
C ALA A 71 -8.24 2.93 14.17
N SER A 72 -7.08 3.14 13.56
CA SER A 72 -6.78 4.35 12.77
C SER A 72 -7.79 4.55 11.64
N GLY A 73 -8.05 3.48 10.85
CA GLY A 73 -9.05 3.52 9.78
C GLY A 73 -10.46 3.81 10.30
N PHE A 74 -10.82 3.29 11.47
CA PHE A 74 -12.10 3.58 12.13
C PHE A 74 -12.22 5.07 12.51
N VAL A 75 -11.14 5.69 13.02
CA VAL A 75 -11.12 7.13 13.32
C VAL A 75 -11.33 7.94 12.05
N THR A 76 -10.57 7.67 10.99
CA THR A 76 -10.70 8.35 9.69
C THR A 76 -12.11 8.20 9.12
N ALA A 77 -12.67 6.98 9.16
CA ALA A 77 -14.01 6.70 8.68
C ALA A 77 -15.09 7.43 9.50
N THR A 78 -14.91 7.53 10.82
CA THR A 78 -15.86 8.24 11.70
C THR A 78 -15.88 9.74 11.41
N LEU A 79 -14.70 10.35 11.22
CA LEU A 79 -14.60 11.75 10.79
C LEU A 79 -15.34 11.97 9.46
N GLN A 80 -15.18 11.06 8.51
CA GLN A 80 -15.79 11.19 7.20
C GLN A 80 -17.29 10.91 7.20
N THR A 81 -17.74 9.83 7.86
CA THR A 81 -19.11 9.34 7.73
C THR A 81 -20.07 9.93 8.76
N ARG A 82 -19.61 10.23 9.98
CA ARG A 82 -20.45 10.79 11.04
C ARG A 82 -20.33 12.31 11.17
N LEU A 83 -19.12 12.85 10.99
CA LEU A 83 -18.88 14.29 11.10
C LEU A 83 -18.93 15.00 9.76
N GLY A 84 -19.09 14.29 8.64
CA GLY A 84 -19.20 14.86 7.30
C GLY A 84 -17.94 15.54 6.78
N VAL A 85 -16.77 15.23 7.36
CA VAL A 85 -15.50 15.82 6.94
C VAL A 85 -15.11 15.24 5.56
N PRO A 86 -14.69 16.06 4.58
CA PRO A 86 -14.20 15.56 3.30
C PRO A 86 -13.07 14.52 3.47
N SER A 87 -13.06 13.46 2.65
CA SER A 87 -12.17 12.30 2.81
C SER A 87 -10.69 12.67 2.91
N ILE A 88 -10.22 13.58 2.05
CA ILE A 88 -8.83 14.04 2.07
C ILE A 88 -8.49 14.73 3.38
N LEU A 89 -9.39 15.61 3.86
CA LEU A 89 -9.19 16.35 5.11
C LEU A 89 -9.25 15.42 6.32
N ALA A 90 -10.18 14.47 6.36
CA ALA A 90 -10.25 13.44 7.40
C ALA A 90 -8.94 12.64 7.51
N GLY A 91 -8.39 12.23 6.35
CA GLY A 91 -7.09 11.55 6.29
C GLY A 91 -5.93 12.40 6.81
N ILE A 92 -5.87 13.69 6.44
CA ILE A 92 -4.82 14.61 6.91
C ILE A 92 -4.92 14.82 8.43
N ILE A 93 -6.13 15.03 8.97
CA ILE A 93 -6.36 15.18 10.42
C ILE A 93 -5.88 13.93 11.17
N THR A 94 -6.29 12.74 10.70
CA THR A 94 -5.87 11.47 11.29
C THR A 94 -4.35 11.31 11.22
N ASN A 95 -3.74 11.57 10.07
CA ASN A 95 -2.29 11.48 9.88
C ASN A 95 -1.52 12.38 10.86
N THR A 96 -1.99 13.62 11.03
CA THR A 96 -1.38 14.58 11.98
C THR A 96 -1.53 14.11 13.42
N GLY A 97 -2.69 13.60 13.82
CA GLY A 97 -2.92 13.02 15.14
C GLY A 97 -2.08 11.77 15.39
N LEU A 98 -1.93 10.92 14.39
CA LEU A 98 -1.12 9.70 14.46
C LEU A 98 0.36 9.99 14.70
N TYR A 99 0.89 11.13 14.27
CA TYR A 99 2.28 11.49 14.55
C TYR A 99 2.60 11.46 16.05
N THR A 100 1.73 12.06 16.87
CA THR A 100 1.91 12.07 18.33
C THR A 100 1.67 10.69 18.95
N VAL A 101 0.68 9.94 18.43
CA VAL A 101 0.42 8.57 18.87
C VAL A 101 1.61 7.66 18.58
N ASN A 102 2.18 7.75 17.38
CA ASN A 102 3.36 7.00 16.98
C ASN A 102 4.54 7.31 17.89
N LEU A 103 4.78 8.60 18.18
CA LEU A 103 5.84 9.04 19.06
C LEU A 103 5.63 8.51 20.51
N ALA A 104 4.39 8.53 21.01
CA ALA A 104 4.06 7.99 22.32
C ALA A 104 4.28 6.48 22.40
N VAL A 105 3.87 5.71 21.36
CA VAL A 105 4.11 4.26 21.28
C VAL A 105 5.60 3.95 21.25
N MET A 106 6.41 4.78 20.58
CA MET A 106 7.87 4.65 20.51
C MET A 106 8.60 5.16 21.78
N GLY A 107 7.86 5.50 22.85
CA GLY A 107 8.42 6.01 24.10
C GLY A 107 9.04 7.41 23.95
N PHE A 108 8.44 8.27 23.14
CA PHE A 108 8.90 9.62 22.79
C PHE A 108 10.30 9.66 22.16
N SER A 109 10.73 8.55 21.56
CA SER A 109 11.94 8.46 20.77
C SER A 109 11.61 8.50 19.27
N SER A 110 12.41 9.21 18.48
CA SER A 110 12.23 9.25 17.01
C SER A 110 12.63 7.95 16.31
N ASN A 111 13.40 7.09 16.98
CA ASN A 111 13.86 5.82 16.43
C ASN A 111 13.93 4.74 17.51
N VAL A 112 13.43 3.54 17.18
CA VAL A 112 13.50 2.35 18.04
C VAL A 112 14.38 1.30 17.34
N PRO A 113 15.62 1.10 17.80
CA PRO A 113 16.51 0.09 17.25
C PRO A 113 16.17 -1.32 17.76
N MET A 114 16.14 -2.31 16.85
CA MET A 114 15.85 -3.72 17.15
C MET A 114 17.03 -4.65 16.84
N LEU A 115 18.28 -4.17 16.98
CA LEU A 115 19.47 -4.90 16.57
C LEU A 115 19.70 -6.23 17.30
N LYS A 116 19.29 -6.31 18.57
CA LYS A 116 19.46 -7.49 19.42
C LYS A 116 18.16 -8.25 19.70
N THR A 117 17.05 -7.86 19.06
CA THR A 117 15.74 -8.47 19.30
C THR A 117 15.43 -9.58 18.31
N GLN A 118 14.66 -10.56 18.74
CA GLN A 118 14.11 -11.56 17.83
C GLN A 118 13.04 -10.90 16.95
N THR A 119 13.08 -11.17 15.65
CA THR A 119 12.09 -10.74 14.68
C THR A 119 11.47 -11.98 14.01
N ILE A 120 10.36 -11.82 13.31
CA ILE A 120 9.78 -12.93 12.53
C ILE A 120 10.80 -13.50 11.51
N PHE A 121 11.67 -12.64 10.98
CA PHE A 121 12.71 -13.07 10.03
C PHE A 121 13.81 -13.89 10.70
N THR A 122 14.24 -13.53 11.92
CA THR A 122 15.21 -14.32 12.67
C THR A 122 14.63 -15.65 13.15
N MET A 123 13.34 -15.67 13.51
CA MET A 123 12.62 -16.90 13.85
C MET A 123 12.52 -17.83 12.63
N ALA A 124 12.19 -17.27 11.46
CA ALA A 124 12.14 -18.03 10.21
C ALA A 124 13.52 -18.57 9.79
N GLN A 125 14.60 -17.79 10.01
CA GLN A 125 15.97 -18.23 9.80
C GLN A 125 16.33 -19.43 10.68
N ALA A 126 15.93 -19.42 11.95
CA ALA A 126 16.16 -20.52 12.88
C ALA A 126 15.43 -21.82 12.47
N LEU A 127 14.27 -21.69 11.80
CA LEU A 127 13.45 -22.83 11.35
C LEU A 127 13.89 -23.38 9.98
N LEU A 128 14.29 -22.50 9.04
CA LEU A 128 14.55 -22.86 7.64
C LEU A 128 16.05 -23.02 7.32
N GLY A 129 16.93 -22.57 8.22
CA GLY A 129 18.38 -22.54 7.98
C GLY A 129 18.79 -21.48 6.95
N ASP A 130 20.09 -21.36 6.69
CA ASP A 130 20.66 -20.33 5.80
C ASP A 130 20.63 -20.72 4.30
N VAL A 131 20.10 -21.89 3.96
CA VAL A 131 20.13 -22.44 2.58
C VAL A 131 19.10 -21.75 1.67
N PHE A 132 18.03 -21.20 2.22
CA PHE A 132 16.95 -20.55 1.47
C PHE A 132 16.89 -19.04 1.76
N PRO A 133 16.44 -18.21 0.80
CA PRO A 133 16.16 -16.79 1.03
C PRO A 133 14.94 -16.62 1.95
N TYR A 134 15.10 -16.95 3.24
CA TYR A 134 14.03 -16.96 4.24
C TYR A 134 13.28 -15.62 4.32
N LYS A 135 13.98 -14.49 4.11
CA LYS A 135 13.35 -13.16 4.10
C LYS A 135 12.35 -13.02 2.98
N LEU A 136 12.73 -13.44 1.77
CA LEU A 136 11.83 -13.43 0.61
C LEU A 136 10.62 -14.33 0.84
N LEU A 137 10.84 -15.53 1.39
CA LEU A 137 9.77 -16.49 1.65
C LEU A 137 8.76 -15.93 2.65
N VAL A 138 9.21 -15.36 3.78
CA VAL A 138 8.33 -14.76 4.79
C VAL A 138 7.53 -13.60 4.19
N ALA A 139 8.19 -12.68 3.50
CA ALA A 139 7.52 -11.54 2.87
C ALA A 139 6.49 -12.00 1.82
N ALA A 140 6.85 -12.96 0.97
CA ALA A 140 5.97 -13.51 -0.05
C ALA A 140 4.76 -14.22 0.57
N VAL A 141 4.96 -15.07 1.58
CA VAL A 141 3.87 -15.79 2.27
C VAL A 141 2.89 -14.80 2.88
N ILE A 142 3.36 -13.79 3.63
CA ILE A 142 2.47 -12.78 4.24
C ILE A 142 1.68 -12.07 3.15
N THR A 143 2.34 -11.63 2.08
CA THR A 143 1.68 -10.90 0.98
C THR A 143 0.66 -11.76 0.25
N VAL A 144 0.98 -13.02 -0.06
CA VAL A 144 0.06 -13.95 -0.72
C VAL A 144 -1.14 -14.25 0.17
N VAL A 145 -0.93 -14.51 1.46
CA VAL A 145 -2.03 -14.75 2.42
C VAL A 145 -2.97 -13.55 2.49
N VAL A 146 -2.42 -12.34 2.65
CA VAL A 146 -3.23 -11.11 2.71
C VAL A 146 -3.94 -10.85 1.39
N CYS A 147 -3.28 -11.09 0.25
CA CYS A 147 -3.90 -10.97 -1.07
C CYS A 147 -5.09 -11.93 -1.22
N LEU A 148 -4.93 -13.19 -0.83
CA LEU A 148 -6.00 -14.19 -0.87
C LEU A 148 -7.16 -13.80 0.06
N LEU A 149 -6.87 -13.38 1.28
CA LEU A 149 -7.88 -12.91 2.24
C LEU A 149 -8.65 -11.70 1.70
N LEU A 150 -7.96 -10.72 1.11
CA LEU A 150 -8.59 -9.55 0.50
C LEU A 150 -9.52 -9.96 -0.64
N ILE A 151 -9.07 -10.85 -1.53
CA ILE A 151 -9.87 -11.28 -2.68
C ILE A 151 -11.10 -12.07 -2.24
N LEU A 152 -10.93 -13.01 -1.28
CA LEU A 152 -12.03 -13.75 -0.70
C LEU A 152 -13.03 -12.80 -0.02
N PHE A 153 -12.54 -11.82 0.75
CA PHE A 153 -13.38 -10.80 1.38
C PHE A 153 -14.18 -10.00 0.35
N LEU A 154 -13.54 -9.55 -0.74
CA LEU A 154 -14.20 -8.80 -1.81
C LEU A 154 -15.26 -9.62 -2.58
N GLY A 155 -15.20 -10.94 -2.50
CA GLY A 155 -16.22 -11.86 -3.00
C GLY A 155 -17.41 -12.06 -2.08
N THR A 156 -17.33 -11.65 -0.80
CA THR A 156 -18.43 -11.74 0.16
C THR A 156 -19.51 -10.69 -0.09
N ARG A 157 -20.68 -10.85 0.55
CA ARG A 157 -21.77 -9.85 0.49
C ARG A 157 -21.30 -8.47 0.95
N MET A 158 -20.45 -8.40 1.98
CA MET A 158 -19.87 -7.15 2.46
C MET A 158 -18.91 -6.53 1.43
N GLY A 159 -18.04 -7.32 0.82
CA GLY A 159 -17.13 -6.86 -0.23
C GLY A 159 -17.89 -6.35 -1.47
N LEU A 160 -18.96 -7.01 -1.86
CA LEU A 160 -19.85 -6.56 -2.94
C LEU A 160 -20.52 -5.21 -2.59
N SER A 161 -20.99 -5.05 -1.34
CA SER A 161 -21.56 -3.78 -0.87
C SER A 161 -20.54 -2.65 -0.85
N ILE A 162 -19.29 -2.92 -0.47
CA ILE A 162 -18.18 -1.94 -0.51
C ILE A 162 -17.91 -1.51 -1.95
N ARG A 163 -17.86 -2.45 -2.89
CA ARG A 163 -17.65 -2.16 -4.32
C ARG A 163 -18.79 -1.31 -4.89
N ALA A 164 -20.04 -1.71 -4.60
CA ALA A 164 -21.20 -0.94 -5.02
C ALA A 164 -21.21 0.48 -4.43
N THR A 165 -20.78 0.64 -3.17
CA THR A 165 -20.66 1.95 -2.52
C THR A 165 -19.63 2.86 -3.21
N GLY A 166 -18.50 2.30 -3.65
CA GLY A 166 -17.49 3.05 -4.40
C GLY A 166 -17.92 3.44 -5.81
N ASP A 167 -18.73 2.60 -6.46
CA ASP A 167 -19.26 2.88 -7.80
C ASP A 167 -20.36 3.94 -7.77
N ASN A 168 -21.35 3.80 -6.87
CA ASN A 168 -22.45 4.79 -6.72
C ASN A 168 -23.06 4.72 -5.32
N PRO A 169 -22.66 5.59 -4.38
CA PRO A 169 -23.15 5.60 -3.01
C PRO A 169 -24.65 5.92 -2.90
N ASP A 170 -25.21 6.72 -3.80
CA ASP A 170 -26.63 7.10 -3.76
C ASP A 170 -27.54 5.92 -4.14
N MET A 171 -27.13 5.14 -5.14
CA MET A 171 -27.84 3.91 -5.52
C MET A 171 -27.81 2.87 -4.38
N VAL A 172 -26.69 2.77 -3.67
CA VAL A 172 -26.55 1.85 -2.54
C VAL A 172 -27.43 2.25 -1.37
N ARG A 173 -27.55 3.56 -1.08
CA ARG A 173 -28.50 4.09 -0.09
C ARG A 173 -29.96 3.78 -0.45
N ALA A 174 -30.32 3.94 -1.73
CA ALA A 174 -31.66 3.59 -2.22
C ALA A 174 -31.96 2.08 -2.06
N SER A 175 -30.94 1.24 -2.06
CA SER A 175 -31.04 -0.21 -1.82
C SER A 175 -31.01 -0.61 -0.34
N SER A 176 -31.26 0.35 0.58
CA SER A 176 -31.27 0.14 2.05
C SER A 176 -29.93 -0.35 2.66
N ILE A 177 -28.82 -0.19 1.96
CA ILE A 177 -27.51 -0.52 2.48
C ILE A 177 -26.88 0.73 3.13
N ASN A 178 -26.36 0.57 4.35
CA ASN A 178 -25.72 1.67 5.07
C ASN A 178 -24.32 1.95 4.51
N THR A 179 -24.21 3.02 3.71
CA THR A 179 -22.93 3.43 3.09
C THR A 179 -21.88 3.86 4.12
N ALA A 180 -22.27 4.42 5.26
CA ALA A 180 -21.34 4.76 6.33
C ALA A 180 -20.65 3.52 6.90
N PHE A 181 -21.39 2.43 7.06
CA PHE A 181 -20.86 1.16 7.54
C PHE A 181 -19.91 0.52 6.52
N THR A 182 -20.27 0.51 5.24
CA THR A 182 -19.40 -0.05 4.18
C THR A 182 -18.09 0.72 4.04
N ILE A 183 -18.14 2.06 4.09
CA ILE A 183 -16.95 2.92 4.08
C ILE A 183 -16.08 2.65 5.30
N THR A 184 -16.69 2.54 6.49
CA THR A 184 -15.95 2.29 7.73
C THR A 184 -15.19 0.97 7.67
N ILE A 185 -15.85 -0.12 7.27
CA ILE A 185 -15.19 -1.42 7.15
C ILE A 185 -14.06 -1.38 6.11
N GLY A 186 -14.31 -0.78 4.95
CA GLY A 186 -13.30 -0.69 3.91
C GLY A 186 -12.06 0.10 4.34
N LEU A 187 -12.22 1.24 5.02
CA LEU A 187 -11.09 2.01 5.56
C LEU A 187 -10.38 1.29 6.70
N CYS A 188 -11.10 0.58 7.58
CA CYS A 188 -10.48 -0.25 8.62
C CYS A 188 -9.58 -1.33 8.02
N ILE A 189 -10.05 -2.06 7.01
CA ILE A 189 -9.27 -3.11 6.34
C ILE A 189 -8.08 -2.52 5.58
N SER A 190 -8.27 -1.43 4.85
CA SER A 190 -7.20 -0.74 4.14
C SER A 190 -6.08 -0.31 5.09
N ASN A 191 -6.43 0.37 6.18
CA ASN A 191 -5.46 0.82 7.17
C ASN A 191 -4.82 -0.32 7.96
N ALA A 192 -5.54 -1.41 8.22
CA ALA A 192 -4.99 -2.63 8.82
C ALA A 192 -3.89 -3.26 7.94
N MET A 193 -4.10 -3.32 6.62
CA MET A 193 -3.11 -3.81 5.66
C MET A 193 -1.90 -2.87 5.56
N THR A 194 -2.12 -1.56 5.58
CA THR A 194 -1.06 -0.56 5.58
C THR A 194 -0.19 -0.67 6.83
N SER A 195 -0.81 -0.78 8.00
CA SER A 195 -0.12 -0.96 9.27
C SER A 195 0.67 -2.28 9.32
N LEU A 196 0.10 -3.37 8.79
CA LEU A 196 0.80 -4.65 8.68
C LEU A 196 2.05 -4.52 7.80
N SER A 197 1.98 -3.79 6.68
CA SER A 197 3.14 -3.53 5.84
C SER A 197 4.24 -2.80 6.62
N GLY A 198 3.89 -1.76 7.38
CA GLY A 198 4.81 -1.05 8.27
C GLY A 198 5.43 -1.97 9.31
N ALA A 199 4.61 -2.82 9.94
CA ALA A 199 5.05 -3.79 10.94
C ALA A 199 6.10 -4.78 10.40
N VAL A 200 5.84 -5.33 9.20
CA VAL A 200 6.78 -6.24 8.53
C VAL A 200 8.05 -5.51 8.12
N LEU A 201 7.94 -4.27 7.61
CA LEU A 201 9.10 -3.48 7.22
C LEU A 201 10.00 -3.17 8.42
N ALA A 202 9.45 -2.75 9.55
CA ALA A 202 10.22 -2.43 10.76
C ALA A 202 11.02 -3.65 11.24
N GLN A 203 10.41 -4.83 11.27
CA GLN A 203 11.10 -6.07 11.62
C GLN A 203 12.12 -6.51 10.57
N TYR A 204 11.89 -6.21 9.29
CA TYR A 204 12.82 -6.47 8.20
C TYR A 204 14.09 -5.61 8.32
N GLN A 205 13.92 -4.31 8.56
CA GLN A 205 15.02 -3.34 8.69
C GLN A 205 15.67 -3.37 10.08
N LYS A 206 15.03 -4.03 11.06
CA LYS A 206 15.44 -4.04 12.48
C LYS A 206 15.53 -2.63 13.08
N SER A 207 14.68 -1.73 12.64
CA SER A 207 14.55 -0.38 13.16
C SER A 207 13.19 0.19 12.80
N ALA A 208 12.63 1.04 13.66
CA ALA A 208 11.46 1.84 13.37
C ALA A 208 11.82 3.31 13.55
N ASP A 209 11.57 4.13 12.54
CA ASP A 209 11.77 5.58 12.56
C ASP A 209 10.41 6.27 12.33
N ILE A 210 10.22 7.42 12.99
CA ILE A 210 8.96 8.18 12.93
C ILE A 210 8.60 8.66 11.52
N ASN A 211 9.59 8.80 10.64
CA ASN A 211 9.43 9.28 9.27
C ASN A 211 9.32 8.18 8.22
N LEU A 212 9.35 6.88 8.62
CA LEU A 212 9.30 5.75 7.68
C LEU A 212 8.06 5.74 6.79
N GLY A 213 6.92 6.23 7.30
CA GLY A 213 5.69 6.31 6.54
C GLY A 213 5.60 7.48 5.57
N THR A 214 6.53 8.45 5.63
CA THR A 214 6.44 9.66 4.82
C THR A 214 6.54 9.36 3.32
N GLY A 215 5.46 9.60 2.58
CA GLY A 215 5.38 9.38 1.13
C GLY A 215 4.93 7.97 0.73
N MET A 216 4.44 7.15 1.67
CA MET A 216 3.94 5.80 1.39
C MET A 216 2.70 5.80 0.51
N VAL A 217 1.83 6.80 0.64
CA VAL A 217 0.69 7.02 -0.28
C VAL A 217 1.19 7.10 -1.73
N VAL A 218 2.23 7.90 -1.97
CA VAL A 218 2.78 8.10 -3.32
C VAL A 218 3.37 6.80 -3.86
N ILE A 219 4.15 6.09 -3.05
CA ILE A 219 4.77 4.81 -3.42
C ILE A 219 3.70 3.75 -3.73
N GLY A 220 2.69 3.66 -2.88
CA GLY A 220 1.62 2.69 -3.05
C GLY A 220 0.74 2.98 -4.27
N LEU A 221 0.38 4.26 -4.53
CA LEU A 221 -0.33 4.66 -5.74
C LEU A 221 0.49 4.43 -7.00
N ALA A 222 1.80 4.73 -6.98
CA ALA A 222 2.71 4.41 -8.08
C ALA A 222 2.66 2.93 -8.42
N SER A 223 2.84 2.10 -7.40
CA SER A 223 2.82 0.64 -7.52
C SER A 223 1.49 0.16 -8.11
N LEU A 224 0.38 0.68 -7.59
CA LEU A 224 -0.97 0.35 -8.07
C LEU A 224 -1.15 0.72 -9.55
N ILE A 225 -0.80 1.95 -9.93
CA ILE A 225 -1.00 2.45 -11.30
C ILE A 225 -0.09 1.73 -12.31
N ILE A 226 1.16 1.44 -11.94
CA ILE A 226 2.07 0.64 -12.76
C ILE A 226 1.48 -0.75 -12.97
N GLY A 227 1.01 -1.40 -11.90
CA GLY A 227 0.38 -2.71 -11.99
C GLY A 227 -0.86 -2.70 -12.87
N GLU A 228 -1.78 -1.75 -12.68
CA GLU A 228 -3.00 -1.62 -13.49
C GLU A 228 -2.70 -1.34 -14.98
N THR A 229 -1.68 -0.54 -15.28
CA THR A 229 -1.33 -0.21 -16.69
C THR A 229 -0.75 -1.41 -17.44
N LEU A 230 -0.02 -2.28 -16.75
CA LEU A 230 0.63 -3.44 -17.35
C LEU A 230 -0.29 -4.68 -17.36
N PHE A 231 -1.03 -4.92 -16.28
CA PHE A 231 -1.77 -6.15 -16.05
C PHE A 231 -3.26 -5.94 -15.73
N GLY A 232 -3.76 -4.71 -15.73
CA GLY A 232 -5.10 -4.33 -15.26
C GLY A 232 -6.28 -4.79 -16.13
N ARG A 233 -6.06 -5.62 -17.14
CA ARG A 233 -7.10 -6.19 -18.01
C ARG A 233 -7.57 -7.52 -17.43
N GLY A 234 -8.69 -7.51 -16.65
CA GLY A 234 -9.23 -8.73 -16.09
C GLY A 234 -10.17 -8.48 -14.91
N GLY A 235 -10.62 -9.57 -14.30
CA GLY A 235 -11.46 -9.55 -13.10
C GLY A 235 -10.72 -9.04 -11.86
N MET A 236 -11.41 -9.07 -10.72
CA MET A 236 -10.89 -8.58 -9.44
C MET A 236 -9.58 -9.25 -9.02
N TRP A 237 -9.45 -10.55 -9.27
CA TRP A 237 -8.22 -11.31 -9.02
C TRP A 237 -7.02 -10.75 -9.78
N ALA A 238 -7.20 -10.47 -11.07
CA ALA A 238 -6.14 -9.91 -11.91
C ALA A 238 -5.72 -8.51 -11.44
N LYS A 239 -6.66 -7.68 -10.98
CA LYS A 239 -6.35 -6.34 -10.47
C LYS A 239 -5.59 -6.37 -9.15
N ALA A 240 -5.95 -7.27 -8.22
CA ALA A 240 -5.22 -7.46 -6.96
C ALA A 240 -3.80 -8.00 -7.23
N ALA A 241 -3.65 -9.01 -8.09
CA ALA A 241 -2.35 -9.51 -8.51
C ALA A 241 -1.51 -8.44 -9.24
N ALA A 242 -2.16 -7.59 -10.04
CA ALA A 242 -1.53 -6.46 -10.71
C ALA A 242 -0.94 -5.45 -9.71
N ALA A 243 -1.63 -5.16 -8.58
CA ALA A 243 -1.09 -4.29 -7.55
C ALA A 243 0.19 -4.87 -6.91
N VAL A 244 0.23 -6.19 -6.67
CA VAL A 244 1.43 -6.88 -6.17
C VAL A 244 2.57 -6.82 -7.21
N ALA A 245 2.28 -7.17 -8.47
CA ALA A 245 3.28 -7.11 -9.54
C ALA A 245 3.81 -5.68 -9.76
N GLY A 246 2.92 -4.68 -9.68
CA GLY A 246 3.30 -3.28 -9.80
C GLY A 246 4.23 -2.81 -8.69
N SER A 247 4.01 -3.26 -7.45
CA SER A 247 4.92 -2.98 -6.32
C SER A 247 6.31 -3.59 -6.54
N VAL A 248 6.38 -4.81 -7.02
CA VAL A 248 7.65 -5.46 -7.34
C VAL A 248 8.37 -4.69 -8.45
N ILE A 249 7.68 -4.34 -9.54
CA ILE A 249 8.26 -3.57 -10.64
C ILE A 249 8.76 -2.21 -10.17
N TYR A 250 7.96 -1.50 -9.37
CA TYR A 250 8.34 -0.21 -8.80
C TYR A 250 9.65 -0.33 -8.00
N ARG A 251 9.79 -1.37 -7.17
CA ARG A 251 11.01 -1.61 -6.39
C ARG A 251 12.22 -1.94 -7.25
N PHE A 252 12.03 -2.66 -8.34
CA PHE A 252 13.10 -2.87 -9.32
C PHE A 252 13.55 -1.55 -9.96
N ILE A 253 12.64 -0.65 -10.30
CA ILE A 253 12.97 0.67 -10.87
C ILE A 253 13.79 1.48 -9.85
N ILE A 254 13.39 1.51 -8.57
CA ILE A 254 14.15 2.18 -7.50
C ILE A 254 15.54 1.54 -7.29
N ALA A 255 15.63 0.21 -7.31
CA ALA A 255 16.92 -0.49 -7.20
C ALA A 255 17.87 -0.17 -8.37
N LEU A 256 17.31 0.00 -9.58
CA LEU A 256 18.07 0.47 -10.75
C LEU A 256 18.57 1.90 -10.57
N ALA A 257 17.73 2.80 -10.08
CA ALA A 257 18.09 4.20 -9.83
C ALA A 257 19.22 4.33 -8.80
N LEU A 258 19.13 3.58 -7.69
CA LEU A 258 20.20 3.53 -6.68
C LEU A 258 21.53 3.04 -7.27
N ARG A 259 21.46 2.08 -8.17
CA ARG A 259 22.66 1.55 -8.82
C ARG A 259 23.30 2.51 -9.83
N ALA A 260 22.51 3.41 -10.39
CA ALA A 260 23.02 4.50 -11.26
C ALA A 260 23.71 5.61 -10.46
N ASN A 261 24.11 5.33 -9.20
CA ASN A 261 24.74 6.29 -8.27
C ASN A 261 23.88 7.54 -8.00
N VAL A 262 22.56 7.42 -8.06
CA VAL A 262 21.66 8.50 -7.66
C VAL A 262 21.67 8.60 -6.14
N PRO A 263 21.90 9.79 -5.56
CA PRO A 263 21.86 9.99 -4.13
C PRO A 263 20.52 9.58 -3.53
N SER A 264 20.54 9.03 -2.31
CA SER A 264 19.33 8.55 -1.61
C SER A 264 18.28 9.67 -1.41
N GLU A 265 18.72 10.91 -1.29
CA GLU A 265 17.87 12.11 -1.16
C GLU A 265 17.01 12.33 -2.42
N CYS A 266 17.53 11.97 -3.58
CA CYS A 266 16.83 12.10 -4.86
C CYS A 266 15.79 11.01 -5.12
N LEU A 267 15.71 9.95 -4.30
CA LEU A 267 14.77 8.85 -4.52
C LEU A 267 13.30 9.31 -4.44
N LYS A 268 13.00 10.27 -3.56
CA LYS A 268 11.64 10.85 -3.46
C LYS A 268 11.26 11.60 -4.74
N LEU A 269 12.20 12.33 -5.34
CA LEU A 269 11.99 13.02 -6.62
C LEU A 269 11.76 12.02 -7.75
N ILE A 270 12.59 10.97 -7.83
CA ILE A 270 12.44 9.90 -8.83
C ILE A 270 11.08 9.23 -8.68
N SER A 271 10.67 8.90 -7.45
CA SER A 271 9.35 8.35 -7.15
C SER A 271 8.24 9.24 -7.69
N ALA A 272 8.28 10.55 -7.42
CA ALA A 272 7.29 11.52 -7.89
C ALA A 272 7.23 11.59 -9.43
N VAL A 273 8.39 11.59 -10.10
CA VAL A 273 8.47 11.57 -11.57
C VAL A 273 7.88 10.28 -12.15
N ILE A 274 8.21 9.13 -11.56
CA ILE A 274 7.66 7.83 -12.00
C ILE A 274 6.13 7.81 -11.87
N VAL A 275 5.60 8.30 -10.74
CA VAL A 275 4.15 8.42 -10.52
C VAL A 275 3.51 9.34 -11.55
N ALA A 276 4.08 10.51 -11.77
CA ALA A 276 3.57 11.47 -12.76
C ALA A 276 3.53 10.86 -14.17
N LEU A 277 4.60 10.16 -14.58
CA LEU A 277 4.67 9.46 -15.86
C LEU A 277 3.67 8.30 -15.94
N ALA A 278 3.52 7.52 -14.87
CA ALA A 278 2.57 6.41 -14.82
C ALA A 278 1.12 6.88 -14.96
N ILE A 279 0.75 7.98 -14.28
CA ILE A 279 -0.58 8.60 -14.39
C ILE A 279 -0.79 9.25 -15.77
N ALA A 280 0.23 9.89 -16.34
CA ALA A 280 0.14 10.53 -17.64
C ALA A 280 0.09 9.54 -18.82
N ALA A 281 0.70 8.36 -18.67
CA ALA A 281 0.84 7.38 -19.76
C ALA A 281 -0.50 6.98 -20.41
N PRO A 282 -1.57 6.60 -19.69
CA PRO A 282 -2.85 6.27 -20.31
C PRO A 282 -3.47 7.46 -21.05
N THR A 283 -3.38 8.66 -20.49
CA THR A 283 -3.90 9.90 -21.11
C THR A 283 -3.13 10.28 -22.37
N ILE A 284 -1.81 10.13 -22.37
CA ILE A 284 -0.96 10.38 -23.54
C ILE A 284 -1.29 9.36 -24.65
N ARG A 285 -1.44 8.09 -24.30
CA ARG A 285 -1.81 7.03 -25.26
C ARG A 285 -3.18 7.27 -25.88
N SER A 286 -4.18 7.66 -25.09
CA SER A 286 -5.53 7.94 -25.61
C SER A 286 -5.55 9.15 -26.54
N ARG A 287 -4.82 10.24 -26.18
CA ARG A 287 -4.68 11.41 -27.04
C ARG A 287 -3.93 11.10 -28.34
N ALA A 288 -2.88 10.28 -28.27
CA ALA A 288 -2.13 9.85 -29.47
C ALA A 288 -2.99 8.99 -30.40
N ALA A 289 -3.78 8.07 -29.83
CA ALA A 289 -4.72 7.24 -30.58
C ALA A 289 -5.82 8.09 -31.25
N PHE A 290 -6.37 9.09 -30.53
CA PHE A 290 -7.36 10.00 -31.10
C PHE A 290 -6.78 10.84 -32.26
N ARG A 291 -5.56 11.40 -32.08
CA ARG A 291 -4.89 12.14 -33.16
C ARG A 291 -4.65 11.30 -34.40
N ARG A 292 -4.23 10.04 -34.24
CA ARG A 292 -4.02 9.11 -35.37
C ARG A 292 -5.33 8.82 -36.13
N ARG A 293 -6.46 8.62 -35.41
CA ARG A 293 -7.78 8.43 -36.04
C ARG A 293 -8.24 9.66 -36.78
N SER A 294 -8.11 10.85 -36.17
CA SER A 294 -8.47 12.11 -36.84
C SER A 294 -7.60 12.43 -38.06
N GLN A 295 -6.33 12.02 -38.07
CA GLN A 295 -5.48 12.16 -39.26
C GLN A 295 -5.88 11.17 -40.36
N ALA A 296 -6.17 9.93 -40.04
CA ALA A 296 -6.63 8.93 -40.97
C ALA A 296 -7.97 9.31 -41.63
N GLU A 297 -8.92 9.89 -40.86
CA GLU A 297 -10.17 10.42 -41.42
C GLU A 297 -9.95 11.60 -42.37
N LYS A 298 -9.04 12.52 -42.07
CA LYS A 298 -8.69 13.64 -42.92
C LYS A 298 -7.98 13.19 -44.22
N GLU A 299 -7.15 12.16 -44.16
CA GLU A 299 -6.52 11.58 -45.34
C GLU A 299 -7.52 10.80 -46.21
N GLY A 300 -8.46 10.08 -45.60
CA GLY A 300 -9.56 9.40 -46.31
C GLY A 300 -10.47 10.38 -47.04
N ALA A 301 -10.84 11.49 -46.35
CA ALA A 301 -11.65 12.55 -46.96
C ALA A 301 -10.93 13.36 -48.06
N ARG A 302 -9.59 13.35 -48.12
CA ARG A 302 -8.81 13.95 -49.22
C ARG A 302 -8.64 13.04 -50.42
N ARG A 303 -8.86 11.74 -50.28
CA ARG A 303 -8.73 10.74 -51.35
C ARG A 303 -10.07 10.36 -51.99
N ALA A 304 -11.18 10.73 -51.33
CA ALA A 304 -12.53 10.68 -51.91
C ALA A 304 -12.89 12.01 -52.57
#